data_a7c08714d3792da5dd599d0a22fcb297
#
_entry.id   a7c08714d3792da5dd599d0a22fcb297
#
_cell.length_a   1.000
_cell.length_b   1.000
_cell.length_c   1.000
_cell.angle_alpha   90.00
_cell.angle_beta   90.00
_cell.angle_gamma   90.00
#
_symmetry.space_group_name_H-M   'P 1'
#
loop_
_entity.id
_entity.type
_entity.pdbx_description
1 polymer ?
#
loop_
_entity_poly.entity_id
_entity_poly.type
_entity_poly.pdbx_seq_one_letter_code
_entity_poly.pdbx_strand_id
1 'polypeptide(L)'
;MRKLERQVTIWGTDWEQSLLEHKDGIKYLDPSEKPLVYCSSKINLHLRPGNNQINSFSTRIWEVPLCGGFILSEWSKDLVELFVEDKEIVVFRSPGEADTKISYYLQREEERMRITDRLREKIMGNYLLEHTVGRLNELLLRL
;
A
#
# COMPACT_ATOMS: atom_id res chain seq x y z
N MET A 1 -8.19 -25.45 11.11
CA MET A 1 -7.73 -24.30 10.28
C MET A 1 -6.51 -24.74 9.48
N ARG A 2 -6.59 -24.78 8.13
CA ARG A 2 -5.40 -24.98 7.29
C ARG A 2 -4.54 -23.72 7.42
N LYS A 3 -3.39 -23.82 8.06
CA LYS A 3 -2.31 -22.83 7.99
C LYS A 3 -1.92 -22.78 6.51
N LEU A 4 -2.39 -21.79 5.77
CA LEU A 4 -1.86 -21.52 4.43
C LEU A 4 -0.40 -21.13 4.64
N GLU A 5 0.52 -21.97 4.18
CA GLU A 5 1.94 -21.65 4.10
C GLU A 5 2.09 -20.52 3.07
N ARG A 6 2.02 -19.29 3.56
CA ARG A 6 2.23 -18.08 2.74
C ARG A 6 3.69 -17.71 2.89
N GLN A 7 4.36 -17.52 1.77
CA GLN A 7 5.68 -16.93 1.79
C GLN A 7 5.53 -15.44 2.07
N VAL A 8 5.92 -15.00 3.26
CA VAL A 8 5.88 -13.60 3.69
C VAL A 8 7.30 -13.12 3.91
N THR A 9 7.63 -11.99 3.30
CA THR A 9 8.88 -11.28 3.58
C THR A 9 8.55 -9.96 4.25
N ILE A 10 9.23 -9.66 5.35
CA ILE A 10 9.07 -8.43 6.12
C ILE A 10 10.26 -7.53 5.83
N TRP A 11 9.97 -6.29 5.45
CA TRP A 11 10.97 -5.27 5.17
C TRP A 11 10.84 -4.12 6.16
N GLY A 12 11.96 -3.66 6.70
CA GLY A 12 12.03 -2.51 7.59
C GLY A 12 12.95 -2.72 8.78
N THR A 13 13.03 -1.71 9.63
CA THR A 13 13.75 -1.69 10.90
C THR A 13 12.80 -1.83 12.08
N ASP A 14 13.33 -2.04 13.27
CA ASP A 14 12.60 -2.04 14.56
C ASP A 14 11.61 -3.20 14.76
N TRP A 15 11.70 -4.24 13.96
CA TRP A 15 10.90 -5.46 14.12
C TRP A 15 11.45 -6.42 15.18
N GLU A 16 12.64 -6.14 15.72
CA GLU A 16 13.32 -7.01 16.69
C GLU A 16 12.52 -7.16 18.01
N GLN A 17 11.73 -6.13 18.34
CA GLN A 17 10.85 -6.11 19.50
C GLN A 17 9.46 -6.71 19.23
N SER A 18 9.19 -7.12 17.99
CA SER A 18 7.90 -7.70 17.64
C SER A 18 7.77 -9.13 18.19
N LEU A 19 6.52 -9.54 18.48
CA LEU A 19 6.18 -10.92 18.88
C LEU A 19 6.14 -11.90 17.70
N LEU A 20 6.71 -11.57 16.56
CA LEU A 20 6.73 -12.44 15.39
C LEU A 20 7.64 -13.64 15.65
N GLU A 21 7.09 -14.85 15.50
CA GLU A 21 7.81 -16.11 15.70
C GLU A 21 8.91 -16.35 14.66
N HIS A 22 8.81 -15.72 13.47
CA HIS A 22 9.73 -15.90 12.34
C HIS A 22 10.46 -14.60 12.00
N LYS A 23 11.56 -14.33 12.72
CA LYS A 23 12.40 -13.15 12.49
C LYS A 23 13.40 -13.31 11.34
N ASP A 24 13.59 -14.52 10.85
CA ASP A 24 14.61 -14.84 9.82
C ASP A 24 14.30 -14.23 8.44
N GLY A 25 13.08 -13.73 8.25
CA GLY A 25 12.63 -13.06 7.02
C GLY A 25 12.68 -11.53 7.05
N ILE A 26 13.15 -10.92 8.14
CA ILE A 26 13.23 -9.46 8.25
C ILE A 26 14.48 -8.96 7.54
N LYS A 27 14.31 -8.07 6.57
CA LYS A 27 15.42 -7.53 5.78
C LYS A 27 15.37 -6.01 5.76
N TYR A 28 16.54 -5.39 5.75
CA TYR A 28 16.64 -3.99 5.35
C TYR A 28 16.32 -3.87 3.86
N LEU A 29 15.52 -2.89 3.49
CA LEU A 29 15.22 -2.58 2.11
C LEU A 29 15.96 -1.31 1.71
N ASP A 30 16.97 -1.47 0.85
CA ASP A 30 17.64 -0.33 0.23
C ASP A 30 16.62 0.45 -0.62
N PRO A 31 16.59 1.79 -0.53
CA PRO A 31 15.68 2.60 -1.34
C PRO A 31 15.74 2.31 -2.84
N SER A 32 16.90 1.96 -3.38
CA SER A 32 17.07 1.62 -4.79
C SER A 32 16.43 0.28 -5.19
N GLU A 33 16.22 -0.63 -4.23
CA GLU A 33 15.61 -1.95 -4.46
C GLU A 33 14.08 -1.93 -4.31
N LYS A 34 13.51 -0.87 -3.71
CA LYS A 34 12.05 -0.75 -3.50
C LYS A 34 11.22 -1.04 -4.75
N PRO A 35 11.53 -0.46 -5.93
CA PRO A 35 10.71 -0.72 -7.12
C PRO A 35 10.64 -2.21 -7.48
N LEU A 36 11.78 -2.91 -7.41
CA LEU A 36 11.85 -4.34 -7.71
C LEU A 36 11.04 -5.16 -6.70
N VAL A 37 11.17 -4.86 -5.41
CA VAL A 37 10.42 -5.55 -4.35
C VAL A 37 8.92 -5.33 -4.50
N TYR A 38 8.50 -4.09 -4.78
CA TYR A 38 7.09 -3.75 -4.90
C TYR A 38 6.42 -4.41 -6.11
N CYS A 39 7.07 -4.39 -7.28
CA CYS A 39 6.50 -5.01 -8.48
C CYS A 39 6.60 -6.53 -8.49
N SER A 40 7.58 -7.14 -7.82
CA SER A 40 7.73 -8.60 -7.76
C SER A 40 6.84 -9.26 -6.70
N SER A 41 6.32 -8.50 -5.75
CA SER A 41 5.43 -9.00 -4.72
C SER A 41 3.99 -9.14 -5.24
N LYS A 42 3.37 -10.31 -5.05
CA LYS A 42 1.95 -10.50 -5.44
C LYS A 42 1.02 -9.55 -4.68
N ILE A 43 1.31 -9.30 -3.41
CA ILE A 43 0.56 -8.38 -2.54
C ILE A 43 1.56 -7.62 -1.67
N ASN A 44 1.49 -6.31 -1.70
CA ASN A 44 2.18 -5.45 -0.75
C ASN A 44 1.20 -5.07 0.37
N LEU A 45 1.44 -5.61 1.56
CA LEU A 45 0.61 -5.33 2.72
C LEU A 45 1.07 -4.02 3.38
N HIS A 46 0.16 -3.08 3.53
CA HIS A 46 0.40 -1.80 4.19
C HIS A 46 -0.37 -1.72 5.50
N LEU A 47 0.37 -1.60 6.60
CA LEU A 47 -0.16 -1.32 7.93
C LEU A 47 0.07 0.15 8.26
N ARG A 48 -0.89 0.77 8.92
CA ARG A 48 -0.70 2.15 9.39
C ARG A 48 0.30 2.17 10.55
N PRO A 49 1.17 3.19 10.62
CA PRO A 49 1.99 3.38 11.80
C PRO A 49 1.11 3.62 13.02
N GLY A 50 1.34 2.87 14.11
CA GLY A 50 0.50 2.93 15.31
C GLY A 50 0.56 4.23 16.12
N ASN A 51 1.46 5.15 15.76
CA ASN A 51 1.75 6.36 16.54
C ASN A 51 1.12 7.59 15.88
N ASN A 52 0.04 8.11 16.49
CA ASN A 52 -0.55 9.45 16.29
C ASN A 52 -1.08 9.83 14.90
N GLN A 53 -1.14 8.92 13.93
CA GLN A 53 -1.73 9.20 12.62
C GLN A 53 -3.16 8.63 12.56
N ILE A 54 -4.13 9.38 13.05
CA ILE A 54 -5.50 8.87 13.22
C ILE A 54 -6.17 8.58 11.87
N ASN A 55 -5.91 9.38 10.84
CA ASN A 55 -6.58 9.26 9.54
C ASN A 55 -5.62 9.16 8.34
N SER A 56 -4.32 9.34 8.52
CA SER A 56 -3.35 9.41 7.43
C SER A 56 -2.83 8.04 6.99
N PHE A 57 -2.10 8.03 5.91
CA PHE A 57 -1.42 6.87 5.34
C PHE A 57 0.01 7.23 4.92
N SER A 58 0.86 6.23 4.72
CA SER A 58 2.27 6.46 4.39
C SER A 58 2.48 6.66 2.88
N THR A 59 3.69 7.12 2.52
CA THR A 59 4.11 7.28 1.12
C THR A 59 4.02 6.01 0.27
N ARG A 60 3.98 4.82 0.91
CA ARG A 60 3.84 3.54 0.21
C ARG A 60 2.56 3.45 -0.63
N ILE A 61 1.51 4.17 -0.24
CA ILE A 61 0.27 4.24 -1.02
C ILE A 61 0.52 4.83 -2.41
N TRP A 62 1.51 5.70 -2.54
CA TRP A 62 1.94 6.28 -3.82
C TRP A 62 3.01 5.43 -4.50
N GLU A 63 4.03 5.03 -3.74
CA GLU A 63 5.21 4.33 -4.26
C GLU A 63 4.86 2.97 -4.88
N VAL A 64 4.08 2.15 -4.17
CA VAL A 64 3.78 0.77 -4.59
C VAL A 64 3.06 0.71 -5.95
N PRO A 65 1.94 1.41 -6.17
CA PRO A 65 1.24 1.36 -7.46
C PRO A 65 2.03 2.04 -8.58
N LEU A 66 2.82 3.08 -8.30
CA LEU A 66 3.70 3.68 -9.30
C LEU A 66 4.77 2.70 -9.80
N CYS A 67 5.21 1.77 -8.97
CA CYS A 67 6.08 0.66 -9.35
C CYS A 67 5.33 -0.53 -9.98
N GLY A 68 4.01 -0.46 -10.15
CA GLY A 68 3.19 -1.56 -10.69
C GLY A 68 2.83 -2.64 -9.67
N GLY A 69 3.05 -2.39 -8.36
CA GLY A 69 2.72 -3.33 -7.29
C GLY A 69 1.26 -3.21 -6.82
N PHE A 70 0.62 -4.35 -6.54
CA PHE A 70 -0.69 -4.36 -5.90
C PHE A 70 -0.55 -4.09 -4.40
N ILE A 71 -1.35 -3.16 -3.88
CA ILE A 71 -1.34 -2.78 -2.46
C ILE A 71 -2.65 -3.16 -1.77
N LEU A 72 -2.54 -3.82 -0.62
CA LEU A 72 -3.64 -4.10 0.31
C LEU A 72 -3.36 -3.31 1.59
N SER A 73 -4.18 -2.30 1.86
CA SER A 73 -3.93 -1.34 2.93
C SER A 73 -4.88 -1.51 4.11
N GLU A 74 -4.38 -1.24 5.31
CA GLU A 74 -5.26 -0.96 6.43
C GLU A 74 -6.09 0.29 6.14
N TRP A 75 -7.39 0.22 6.48
CA TRP A 75 -8.33 1.31 6.23
C TRP A 75 -7.94 2.60 6.96
N SER A 76 -8.06 3.72 6.27
CA SER A 76 -8.08 5.05 6.89
C SER A 76 -9.11 5.93 6.18
N LYS A 77 -9.62 6.91 6.90
CA LYS A 77 -10.59 7.85 6.35
C LYS A 77 -10.06 8.58 5.13
N ASP A 78 -8.86 9.16 5.27
CA ASP A 78 -8.22 9.95 4.20
C ASP A 78 -7.98 9.11 2.93
N LEU A 79 -7.70 7.81 3.10
CA LEU A 79 -7.46 6.90 1.98
C LEU A 79 -8.72 6.68 1.13
N VAL A 80 -9.85 6.43 1.78
CA VAL A 80 -11.12 6.15 1.08
C VAL A 80 -11.83 7.43 0.62
N GLU A 81 -11.42 8.60 1.11
CA GLU A 81 -11.83 9.89 0.55
C GLU A 81 -11.11 10.20 -0.78
N LEU A 82 -9.87 9.73 -0.93
CA LEU A 82 -9.07 9.94 -2.14
C LEU A 82 -9.32 8.87 -3.22
N PHE A 83 -9.55 7.63 -2.81
CA PHE A 83 -9.60 6.47 -3.70
C PHE A 83 -10.86 5.65 -3.48
N VAL A 84 -11.45 5.17 -4.56
CA VAL A 84 -12.66 4.32 -4.50
C VAL A 84 -12.29 2.92 -4.05
N GLU A 85 -12.85 2.51 -2.89
CA GLU A 85 -12.64 1.17 -2.31
C GLU A 85 -13.03 0.06 -3.30
N ASP A 86 -12.24 -1.02 -3.34
CA ASP A 86 -12.37 -2.20 -4.19
C ASP A 86 -12.34 -1.94 -5.71
N LYS A 87 -12.14 -0.69 -6.13
CA LYS A 87 -11.97 -0.31 -7.54
C LYS A 87 -10.58 0.26 -7.85
N GLU A 88 -10.11 1.15 -6.99
CA GLU A 88 -8.83 1.85 -7.10
C GLU A 88 -7.88 1.40 -5.99
N ILE A 89 -8.39 1.11 -4.80
CA ILE A 89 -7.61 0.60 -3.68
C ILE A 89 -8.38 -0.48 -2.94
N VAL A 90 -7.64 -1.46 -2.41
CA VAL A 90 -8.22 -2.49 -1.54
C VAL A 90 -7.80 -2.23 -0.10
N VAL A 91 -8.78 -2.14 0.79
CA VAL A 91 -8.53 -1.89 2.21
C VAL A 91 -9.10 -3.00 3.09
N PHE A 92 -8.58 -3.12 4.31
CA PHE A 92 -9.11 -4.01 5.34
C PHE A 92 -9.23 -3.27 6.67
N ARG A 93 -10.18 -3.68 7.50
CA ARG A 93 -10.50 -3.06 8.80
C ARG A 93 -10.18 -3.96 10.00
N SER A 94 -9.85 -5.22 9.72
CA SER A 94 -9.49 -6.19 10.75
C SER A 94 -8.50 -7.22 10.23
N PRO A 95 -7.73 -7.88 11.10
CA PRO A 95 -6.83 -8.97 10.69
C PRO A 95 -7.54 -10.12 9.97
N GLY A 96 -8.78 -10.45 10.38
CA GLY A 96 -9.58 -11.49 9.71
C GLY A 96 -10.01 -11.08 8.29
N GLU A 97 -10.36 -9.81 8.09
CA GLU A 97 -10.64 -9.28 6.76
C GLU A 97 -9.38 -9.26 5.88
N ALA A 98 -8.22 -8.86 6.45
CA ALA A 98 -6.95 -8.92 5.76
C ALA A 98 -6.64 -10.33 5.27
N ASP A 99 -6.79 -11.34 6.13
CA ASP A 99 -6.55 -12.75 5.79
C ASP A 99 -7.45 -13.23 4.65
N THR A 100 -8.73 -12.88 4.71
CA THR A 100 -9.71 -13.19 3.67
C THR A 100 -9.33 -12.54 2.34
N LYS A 101 -9.03 -11.23 2.33
CA LYS A 101 -8.64 -10.49 1.13
C LYS A 101 -7.30 -10.97 0.56
N ILE A 102 -6.32 -11.28 1.39
CA ILE A 102 -5.05 -11.87 0.95
C ILE A 102 -5.32 -13.21 0.23
N SER A 103 -6.10 -14.09 0.84
CA SER A 103 -6.44 -15.39 0.23
C SER A 103 -7.15 -15.23 -1.11
N TYR A 104 -8.05 -14.26 -1.20
CA TYR A 104 -8.81 -13.94 -2.41
C TYR A 104 -7.89 -13.42 -3.52
N TYR A 105 -7.10 -12.39 -3.24
CA TYR A 105 -6.28 -11.72 -4.24
C TYR A 105 -5.03 -12.49 -4.65
N LEU A 106 -4.51 -13.41 -3.83
CA LEU A 106 -3.39 -14.27 -4.24
C LEU A 106 -3.69 -15.11 -5.49
N GLN A 107 -4.97 -15.44 -5.71
CA GLN A 107 -5.43 -16.27 -6.81
C GLN A 107 -5.98 -15.48 -8.02
N ARG A 108 -5.98 -14.13 -7.94
CA ARG A 108 -6.63 -13.26 -8.94
C ARG A 108 -5.69 -12.19 -9.48
N GLU A 109 -4.75 -12.65 -10.30
CA GLU A 109 -3.72 -11.77 -10.86
C GLU A 109 -4.32 -10.65 -11.72
N GLU A 110 -5.20 -11.00 -12.65
CA GLU A 110 -5.83 -10.02 -13.56
C GLU A 110 -6.59 -8.92 -12.79
N GLU A 111 -7.26 -9.32 -11.71
CA GLU A 111 -7.99 -8.36 -10.87
C GLU A 111 -7.04 -7.44 -10.10
N ARG A 112 -5.93 -7.99 -9.56
CA ARG A 112 -4.88 -7.19 -8.94
C ARG A 112 -4.29 -6.18 -9.93
N MET A 113 -3.94 -6.62 -11.13
CA MET A 113 -3.38 -5.75 -12.16
C MET A 113 -4.36 -4.62 -12.52
N ARG A 114 -5.61 -4.94 -12.77
CA ARG A 114 -6.65 -3.95 -13.11
C ARG A 114 -6.84 -2.89 -12.01
N ILE A 115 -6.83 -3.29 -10.73
CA ILE A 115 -6.95 -2.35 -9.60
C ILE A 115 -5.69 -1.50 -9.52
N THR A 116 -4.51 -2.11 -9.65
CA THR A 116 -3.22 -1.39 -9.62
C THR A 116 -3.13 -0.35 -10.74
N ASP A 117 -3.52 -0.71 -11.95
CA ASP A 117 -3.48 0.21 -13.10
C ASP A 117 -4.40 1.42 -12.89
N ARG A 118 -5.63 1.21 -12.40
CA ARG A 118 -6.56 2.31 -12.08
C ARG A 118 -6.01 3.24 -11.01
N LEU A 119 -5.44 2.68 -9.94
CA LEU A 119 -4.82 3.46 -8.88
C LEU A 119 -3.64 4.28 -9.42
N ARG A 120 -2.78 3.64 -10.21
CA ARG A 120 -1.63 4.28 -10.86
C ARG A 120 -2.04 5.41 -11.79
N GLU A 121 -3.01 5.18 -12.67
CA GLU A 121 -3.55 6.20 -13.58
C GLU A 121 -4.09 7.41 -12.81
N LYS A 122 -4.84 7.17 -11.75
CA LYS A 122 -5.38 8.23 -10.91
C LYS A 122 -4.28 9.03 -10.21
N ILE A 123 -3.25 8.35 -9.69
CA ILE A 123 -2.11 9.00 -9.06
C ILE A 123 -1.35 9.86 -10.09
N MET A 124 -1.05 9.30 -11.24
CA MET A 124 -0.33 10.01 -12.31
C MET A 124 -1.12 11.20 -12.85
N GLY A 125 -2.44 11.08 -12.95
CA GLY A 125 -3.29 12.15 -13.47
C GLY A 125 -3.60 13.27 -12.47
N ASN A 126 -3.41 13.06 -11.15
CA ASN A 126 -3.93 14.03 -10.17
C ASN A 126 -3.00 14.36 -9.00
N TYR A 127 -2.02 13.51 -8.70
CA TYR A 127 -1.27 13.58 -7.45
C TYR A 127 0.25 13.65 -7.60
N LEU A 128 0.77 13.87 -8.81
CA LEU A 128 2.18 14.15 -8.99
C LEU A 128 2.53 15.54 -8.44
N LEU A 129 3.81 15.78 -8.17
CA LEU A 129 4.31 17.04 -7.61
C LEU A 129 3.85 18.26 -8.43
N GLU A 130 3.86 18.16 -9.75
CA GLU A 130 3.41 19.21 -10.67
C GLU A 130 1.95 19.63 -10.42
N HIS A 131 1.06 18.67 -10.15
CA HIS A 131 -0.35 18.97 -9.81
C HIS A 131 -0.48 19.68 -8.47
N THR A 132 0.35 19.33 -7.50
CA THR A 132 0.37 19.97 -6.18
C THR A 132 0.90 21.39 -6.27
N VAL A 133 1.98 21.60 -7.01
CA VAL A 133 2.54 22.94 -7.27
C VAL A 133 1.54 23.81 -8.05
N GLY A 134 0.87 23.25 -9.06
CA GLY A 134 -0.17 23.94 -9.82
C GLY A 134 -1.29 24.46 -8.92
N ARG A 135 -1.85 23.60 -8.07
CA ARG A 135 -2.90 23.97 -7.09
C ARG A 135 -2.43 25.03 -6.09
N LEU A 136 -1.19 24.91 -5.61
CA LEU A 136 -0.61 25.90 -4.70
C LEU A 136 -0.49 27.28 -5.37
N ASN A 137 0.00 27.33 -6.61
CA ASN A 137 0.11 28.56 -7.36
C ASN A 137 -1.27 29.22 -7.59
N GLU A 138 -2.30 28.42 -7.94
CA GLU A 138 -3.67 28.95 -8.08
C GLU A 138 -4.19 29.54 -6.76
N LEU A 139 -3.90 28.93 -5.62
CA LEU A 139 -4.31 29.46 -4.32
C LEU A 139 -3.59 30.76 -3.98
N LEU A 140 -2.29 30.86 -4.26
CA LEU A 140 -1.50 32.07 -4.00
C LEU A 140 -1.91 33.24 -4.90
N LEU A 141 -2.36 32.97 -6.13
CA LEU A 141 -2.84 34.02 -7.05
C LEU A 141 -4.23 34.58 -6.68
N ARG A 142 -4.94 33.93 -5.76
CA ARG A 142 -6.25 34.37 -5.24
C ARG A 142 -6.15 35.21 -3.95
N LEU A 143 -4.95 35.30 -3.38
CA LEU A 143 -4.67 36.15 -2.20
C LEU A 143 -4.26 37.55 -2.61
#